data_360f9caba9d16bca685ef67ad1c5f3f2
#
_entry.id   360f9caba9d16bca685ef67ad1c5f3f2
#
_cell.length_a   1.000
_cell.length_b   1.000
_cell.length_c   1.000
_cell.angle_alpha   90.00
_cell.angle_beta   90.00
_cell.angle_gamma   90.00
#
_symmetry.space_group_name_H-M   'P 1'
#
loop_
_entity.id
_entity.type
_entity.pdbx_description
1 polymer ?
#
loop_
_entity_poly.entity_id
_entity_poly.type
_entity_poly.pdbx_seq_one_letter_code
_entity_poly.pdbx_strand_id
1 'polypeptide(L)'
;NFDREKYEIILVNDKSTDKTKEAITPYLGELIYIENKKSLGLPGSLNVGIQQAKGQYIVRVDADDWVHKEYINILYNLLHLNNELDAVACDFYLMNNKQKIISKENCLKTPIGCGIMFRSHHLIEIGLYDNKLMSSGDEDLLIRYKKKYDIFRVPIPLYRYRRHKTNMTNNKKLLKK
;
A
#
# COMPACT_ATOMS: atom_id res chain seq x y z
N ASN A 1 3.80 15.17 -9.98
CA ASN A 1 4.05 15.35 -11.42
C ASN A 1 3.37 14.28 -12.30
N PHE A 2 2.53 13.41 -11.75
CA PHE A 2 1.69 12.51 -12.52
C PHE A 2 0.35 13.20 -12.79
N ASP A 3 -0.20 13.03 -13.99
CA ASP A 3 -1.44 13.67 -14.42
C ASP A 3 -2.59 13.27 -13.49
N ARG A 4 -3.28 14.25 -12.92
CA ARG A 4 -4.35 14.04 -11.94
C ARG A 4 -5.54 13.27 -12.53
N GLU A 5 -5.79 13.39 -13.80
CA GLU A 5 -6.87 12.69 -14.50
C GLU A 5 -6.60 11.19 -14.72
N LYS A 6 -5.33 10.77 -14.54
CA LYS A 6 -4.89 9.40 -14.76
C LYS A 6 -4.86 8.53 -13.51
N TYR A 7 -5.23 9.06 -12.34
CA TYR A 7 -5.29 8.28 -11.11
C TYR A 7 -6.45 8.71 -10.23
N GLU A 8 -6.90 7.80 -9.41
CA GLU A 8 -7.85 8.02 -8.33
C GLU A 8 -7.18 7.77 -6.99
N ILE A 9 -7.64 8.47 -5.96
CA ILE A 9 -7.25 8.24 -4.58
C ILE A 9 -8.46 7.67 -3.85
N ILE A 10 -8.33 6.47 -3.31
CA ILE A 10 -9.36 5.84 -2.50
C ILE A 10 -8.87 5.81 -1.06
N LEU A 11 -9.56 6.51 -0.17
CA LEU A 11 -9.28 6.54 1.25
C LEU A 11 -10.36 5.75 1.98
N VAL A 12 -9.94 4.66 2.62
CA VAL A 12 -10.85 3.83 3.43
C VAL A 12 -10.62 4.12 4.91
N ASN A 13 -11.64 4.66 5.57
CA ASN A 13 -11.65 4.87 7.01
C ASN A 13 -12.24 3.66 7.71
N ASP A 14 -11.42 2.93 8.47
CA ASP A 14 -11.84 1.74 9.20
C ASP A 14 -12.41 2.08 10.59
N LYS A 15 -13.40 2.98 10.61
CA LYS A 15 -14.10 3.39 11.85
C LYS A 15 -13.17 4.12 12.84
N SER A 16 -12.32 5.02 12.35
CA SER A 16 -11.48 5.86 13.21
C SER A 16 -12.31 6.69 14.19
N THR A 17 -11.84 6.77 15.42
CA THR A 17 -12.49 7.51 16.52
C THR A 17 -11.81 8.83 16.85
N ASP A 18 -10.75 9.15 16.13
CA ASP A 18 -9.99 10.39 16.24
C ASP A 18 -10.49 11.48 15.25
N LYS A 19 -9.69 12.51 15.04
CA LYS A 19 -9.99 13.61 14.13
C LYS A 19 -9.75 13.31 12.64
N THR A 20 -9.67 12.04 12.25
CA THR A 20 -9.43 11.65 10.85
C THR A 20 -10.45 12.29 9.91
N LYS A 21 -11.75 12.25 10.26
CA LYS A 21 -12.80 12.81 9.42
C LYS A 21 -12.69 14.33 9.24
N GLU A 22 -12.30 15.04 10.28
CA GLU A 22 -12.04 16.48 10.20
C GLU A 22 -10.84 16.79 9.31
N ALA A 23 -9.77 16.01 9.46
CA ALA A 23 -8.53 16.18 8.71
C ALA A 23 -8.68 15.95 7.20
N ILE A 24 -9.55 15.02 6.77
CA ILE A 24 -9.77 14.70 5.36
C ILE A 24 -10.82 15.60 4.69
N THR A 25 -11.64 16.31 5.46
CA THR A 25 -12.73 17.15 4.93
C THR A 25 -12.27 18.11 3.81
N PRO A 26 -11.11 18.80 3.90
CA PRO A 26 -10.65 19.68 2.84
C PRO A 26 -10.35 18.96 1.51
N TYR A 27 -10.15 17.65 1.53
CA TYR A 27 -9.72 16.84 0.38
C TYR A 27 -10.85 15.99 -0.23
N LEU A 28 -12.08 16.05 0.32
CA LEU A 28 -13.20 15.19 -0.13
C LEU A 28 -13.57 15.38 -1.61
N GLY A 29 -13.24 16.54 -2.21
CA GLY A 29 -13.42 16.78 -3.65
C GLY A 29 -12.34 16.10 -4.53
N GLU A 30 -11.24 15.64 -3.93
CA GLU A 30 -10.08 15.11 -4.65
C GLU A 30 -9.91 13.59 -4.50
N LEU A 31 -10.72 12.95 -3.64
CA LEU A 31 -10.58 11.54 -3.32
C LEU A 31 -11.93 10.84 -3.18
N ILE A 32 -11.94 9.53 -3.35
CA ILE A 32 -13.07 8.66 -3.06
C ILE A 32 -12.96 8.27 -1.59
N TYR A 33 -13.85 8.81 -0.75
CA TYR A 33 -13.89 8.49 0.67
C TYR A 33 -14.87 7.37 0.96
N ILE A 34 -14.41 6.36 1.67
CA ILE A 34 -15.23 5.21 2.11
C ILE A 34 -15.08 5.07 3.62
N GLU A 35 -16.19 5.06 4.35
CA GLU A 35 -16.21 4.78 5.77
C GLU A 35 -16.83 3.41 6.03
N ASN A 36 -16.07 2.50 6.66
CA ASN A 36 -16.59 1.20 7.02
C ASN A 36 -17.66 1.31 8.12
N LYS A 37 -18.76 0.59 7.97
CA LYS A 37 -19.85 0.57 8.97
C LYS A 37 -19.40 -0.02 10.32
N LYS A 38 -18.43 -0.94 10.28
CA LYS A 38 -17.73 -1.54 11.43
C LYS A 38 -16.26 -1.69 11.08
N SER A 39 -15.38 -1.76 12.07
CA SER A 39 -13.97 -2.04 11.81
C SER A 39 -13.80 -3.42 11.18
N LEU A 40 -13.11 -3.47 10.05
CA LEU A 40 -12.79 -4.66 9.28
C LEU A 40 -11.31 -5.07 9.44
N GLY A 41 -10.53 -4.22 10.11
CA GLY A 41 -9.08 -4.33 10.16
C GLY A 41 -8.41 -3.98 8.83
N LEU A 42 -7.07 -4.01 8.83
CA LEU A 42 -6.29 -3.62 7.66
C LEU A 42 -6.62 -4.46 6.41
N PRO A 43 -6.63 -5.80 6.45
CA PRO A 43 -6.94 -6.61 5.27
C PRO A 43 -8.33 -6.34 4.69
N GLY A 44 -9.35 -6.25 5.56
CA GLY A 44 -10.70 -5.97 5.14
C GLY A 44 -10.86 -4.59 4.51
N SER A 45 -10.22 -3.58 5.08
CA SER A 45 -10.25 -2.21 4.56
C SER A 45 -9.51 -2.10 3.23
N LEU A 46 -8.37 -2.80 3.07
CA LEU A 46 -7.67 -2.89 1.80
C LEU A 46 -8.54 -3.54 0.72
N ASN A 47 -9.23 -4.62 1.03
CA ASN A 47 -10.14 -5.28 0.10
C ASN A 47 -11.28 -4.36 -0.33
N VAL A 48 -11.85 -3.57 0.59
CA VAL A 48 -12.87 -2.56 0.25
C VAL A 48 -12.31 -1.54 -0.75
N GLY A 49 -11.11 -1.03 -0.51
CA GLY A 49 -10.45 -0.08 -1.42
C GLY A 49 -10.17 -0.69 -2.79
N ILE A 50 -9.60 -1.90 -2.83
CA ILE A 50 -9.28 -2.61 -4.08
C ILE A 50 -10.53 -2.89 -4.91
N GLN A 51 -11.62 -3.31 -4.27
CA GLN A 51 -12.89 -3.59 -4.96
C GLN A 51 -13.57 -2.34 -5.53
N GLN A 52 -13.30 -1.16 -4.99
CA GLN A 52 -13.81 0.11 -5.51
C GLN A 52 -12.92 0.70 -6.61
N ALA A 53 -11.67 0.25 -6.68
CA ALA A 53 -10.70 0.77 -7.64
C ALA A 53 -11.11 0.44 -9.08
N LYS A 54 -10.98 1.43 -9.97
CA LYS A 54 -11.22 1.33 -11.41
C LYS A 54 -9.93 1.30 -12.22
N GLY A 55 -8.80 1.62 -11.58
CA GLY A 55 -7.50 1.68 -12.20
C GLY A 55 -6.99 0.29 -12.64
N GLN A 56 -6.25 0.25 -13.74
CA GLN A 56 -5.57 -0.95 -14.21
C GLN A 56 -4.45 -1.39 -13.26
N TYR A 57 -3.93 -0.46 -12.47
CA TYR A 57 -2.86 -0.67 -11.51
C TYR A 57 -3.31 -0.20 -10.13
N ILE A 58 -2.88 -0.91 -9.12
CA ILE A 58 -3.16 -0.58 -7.72
C ILE A 58 -1.84 -0.44 -6.97
N VAL A 59 -1.72 0.64 -6.21
CA VAL A 59 -0.62 0.88 -5.30
C VAL A 59 -1.17 1.34 -3.96
N ARG A 60 -0.60 0.82 -2.87
CA ARG A 60 -0.98 1.17 -1.50
C ARG A 60 0.00 2.17 -0.91
N VAL A 61 -0.55 3.15 -0.20
CA VAL A 61 0.21 4.04 0.69
C VAL A 61 -0.45 4.02 2.05
N ASP A 62 0.32 3.76 3.11
CA ASP A 62 -0.20 3.76 4.47
C ASP A 62 -0.32 5.20 5.00
N ALA A 63 -1.33 5.45 5.82
CA ALA A 63 -1.71 6.80 6.26
C ALA A 63 -0.63 7.51 7.10
N ASP A 64 0.32 6.77 7.65
CA ASP A 64 1.43 7.27 8.45
C ASP A 64 2.76 7.37 7.70
N ASP A 65 2.76 7.13 6.39
CA ASP A 65 3.93 7.10 5.53
C ASP A 65 3.96 8.26 4.50
N TRP A 66 5.05 8.34 3.73
CA TRP A 66 5.21 9.31 2.64
C TRP A 66 5.77 8.63 1.39
N VAL A 67 5.51 9.28 0.25
CA VAL A 67 6.05 8.86 -1.04
C VAL A 67 6.84 9.98 -1.70
N HIS A 68 7.81 9.60 -2.52
CA HIS A 68 8.51 10.55 -3.39
C HIS A 68 7.55 11.10 -4.46
N LYS A 69 7.74 12.34 -4.89
CA LYS A 69 6.89 12.98 -5.92
C LYS A 69 6.80 12.19 -7.24
N GLU A 70 7.83 11.43 -7.58
CA GLU A 70 7.88 10.59 -8.78
C GLU A 70 7.42 9.13 -8.52
N TYR A 71 6.88 8.83 -7.35
CA TYR A 71 6.51 7.47 -6.94
C TYR A 71 5.57 6.80 -7.95
N ILE A 72 4.41 7.43 -8.19
CA ILE A 72 3.43 6.90 -9.15
C ILE A 72 4.00 6.91 -10.57
N ASN A 73 4.64 8.01 -10.98
CA ASN A 73 5.15 8.18 -12.33
C ASN A 73 6.17 7.09 -12.71
N ILE A 74 7.13 6.81 -11.85
CA ILE A 74 8.16 5.80 -12.12
C ILE A 74 7.56 4.39 -12.14
N LEU A 75 6.77 4.02 -11.13
CA LEU A 75 6.19 2.68 -11.06
C LEU A 75 5.19 2.44 -12.21
N TYR A 76 4.36 3.42 -12.51
CA TYR A 76 3.40 3.35 -13.61
C TYR A 76 4.09 3.18 -14.96
N ASN A 77 5.07 4.02 -15.29
CA ASN A 77 5.74 3.94 -16.59
C ASN A 77 6.46 2.60 -16.77
N LEU A 78 7.11 2.09 -15.74
CA LEU A 78 7.75 0.78 -15.80
C LEU A 78 6.74 -0.33 -16.10
N LEU A 79 5.61 -0.35 -15.37
CA LEU A 79 4.63 -1.42 -15.49
C LEU A 79 3.77 -1.28 -16.76
N HIS A 80 3.50 -0.02 -17.18
CA HIS A 80 2.67 0.27 -18.34
C HIS A 80 3.39 0.03 -19.68
N LEU A 81 4.68 0.35 -19.74
CA LEU A 81 5.48 0.20 -20.95
C LEU A 81 6.09 -1.20 -21.12
N ASN A 82 6.00 -2.06 -20.08
CA ASN A 82 6.55 -3.41 -20.09
C ASN A 82 5.47 -4.43 -19.72
N ASN A 83 4.83 -5.01 -20.72
CA ASN A 83 3.74 -5.97 -20.54
C ASN A 83 4.19 -7.29 -19.87
N GLU A 84 5.48 -7.61 -19.96
CA GLU A 84 6.07 -8.78 -19.30
C GLU A 84 6.22 -8.62 -17.78
N LEU A 85 6.15 -7.40 -17.25
CA LEU A 85 6.22 -7.17 -15.80
C LEU A 85 4.86 -7.36 -15.15
N ASP A 86 4.78 -8.22 -14.14
CA ASP A 86 3.56 -8.49 -13.40
C ASP A 86 3.29 -7.45 -12.31
N ALA A 87 4.34 -7.11 -11.55
CA ALA A 87 4.33 -6.05 -10.54
C ALA A 87 5.70 -5.39 -10.44
N VAL A 88 5.71 -4.15 -9.94
CA VAL A 88 6.95 -3.41 -9.67
C VAL A 88 6.98 -2.94 -8.22
N ALA A 89 8.11 -3.13 -7.53
CA ALA A 89 8.31 -2.72 -6.14
C ALA A 89 9.52 -1.78 -6.05
N CYS A 90 9.37 -0.65 -5.37
CA CYS A 90 10.49 0.25 -5.13
C CYS A 90 11.18 -0.02 -3.79
N ASP A 91 12.48 0.28 -3.71
CA ASP A 91 13.17 0.38 -2.43
C ASP A 91 12.56 1.49 -1.56
N PHE A 92 12.86 1.46 -0.28
CA PHE A 92 12.31 2.45 0.64
C PHE A 92 13.33 2.92 1.68
N TYR A 93 13.06 4.08 2.26
CA TYR A 93 13.75 4.54 3.45
C TYR A 93 12.93 4.18 4.69
N LEU A 94 13.57 3.56 5.67
CA LEU A 94 13.05 3.46 7.02
C LEU A 94 13.29 4.79 7.74
N MET A 95 12.21 5.38 8.26
CA MET A 95 12.23 6.69 8.90
C MET A 95 11.89 6.58 10.39
N ASN A 96 12.45 7.43 11.23
CA ASN A 96 12.01 7.57 12.62
C ASN A 96 10.89 8.63 12.76
N ASN A 97 10.35 8.78 13.98
CA ASN A 97 9.31 9.79 14.29
C ASN A 97 9.75 11.25 14.04
N LYS A 98 11.05 11.51 13.97
CA LYS A 98 11.61 12.85 13.67
C LYS A 98 11.89 13.02 12.18
N GLN A 99 11.34 12.15 11.34
CA GLN A 99 11.51 12.12 9.89
C GLN A 99 12.98 12.01 9.43
N LYS A 100 13.85 11.45 10.27
CA LYS A 100 15.23 11.14 9.90
C LYS A 100 15.32 9.74 9.32
N ILE A 101 16.12 9.58 8.27
CA ILE A 101 16.43 8.29 7.67
C ILE A 101 17.22 7.46 8.66
N ILE A 102 16.73 6.22 8.93
CA ILE A 102 17.42 5.19 9.71
C ILE A 102 18.26 4.33 8.77
N SER A 103 17.65 3.85 7.71
CA SER A 103 18.28 2.96 6.73
C SER A 103 17.60 3.05 5.36
N LYS A 104 18.31 2.57 4.33
CA LYS A 104 17.72 2.27 3.02
C LYS A 104 17.52 0.77 2.92
N GLU A 105 16.30 0.36 2.61
CA GLU A 105 15.90 -1.03 2.56
C GLU A 105 15.66 -1.51 1.11
N ASN A 106 16.02 -2.76 0.88
CA ASN A 106 15.73 -3.47 -0.36
C ASN A 106 14.35 -4.11 -0.26
N CYS A 107 13.42 -3.72 -1.11
CA CYS A 107 12.02 -4.18 -1.08
C CYS A 107 11.82 -5.69 -1.27
N LEU A 108 12.78 -6.40 -1.88
CA LEU A 108 12.69 -7.86 -2.02
C LEU A 108 13.26 -8.61 -0.82
N LYS A 109 14.25 -8.01 -0.11
CA LYS A 109 14.85 -8.60 1.09
C LYS A 109 14.06 -8.30 2.35
N THR A 110 13.50 -7.10 2.42
CA THR A 110 12.65 -6.63 3.53
C THR A 110 11.31 -6.20 2.95
N PRO A 111 10.44 -7.15 2.53
CA PRO A 111 9.19 -6.80 1.87
C PRO A 111 8.25 -6.08 2.84
N ILE A 112 7.59 -5.05 2.31
CA ILE A 112 6.48 -4.35 2.95
C ILE A 112 5.29 -4.39 2.00
N GLY A 113 4.06 -4.36 2.51
CA GLY A 113 2.84 -4.37 1.70
C GLY A 113 2.64 -3.09 0.88
N CYS A 114 3.34 -2.02 1.26
CA CYS A 114 3.38 -0.73 0.57
C CYS A 114 4.55 -0.69 -0.42
N GLY A 115 4.55 0.27 -1.33
CA GLY A 115 5.68 0.43 -2.25
C GLY A 115 5.67 -0.54 -3.44
N ILE A 116 4.61 -1.31 -3.60
CA ILE A 116 4.42 -2.25 -4.71
C ILE A 116 3.23 -1.79 -5.54
N MET A 117 3.43 -1.64 -6.85
CA MET A 117 2.35 -1.44 -7.81
C MET A 117 2.04 -2.77 -8.50
N PHE A 118 0.80 -3.19 -8.38
CA PHE A 118 0.27 -4.43 -8.95
C PHE A 118 -0.64 -4.15 -10.14
N ARG A 119 -0.76 -5.09 -11.07
CA ARG A 119 -1.90 -5.13 -11.98
C ARG A 119 -3.16 -5.51 -11.19
N SER A 120 -4.23 -4.72 -11.31
CA SER A 120 -5.46 -4.92 -10.50
C SER A 120 -6.07 -6.31 -10.69
N HIS A 121 -6.09 -6.82 -11.92
CA HIS A 121 -6.62 -8.15 -12.20
C HIS A 121 -5.81 -9.28 -11.55
N HIS A 122 -4.48 -9.14 -11.37
CA HIS A 122 -3.68 -10.12 -10.64
C HIS A 122 -4.08 -10.22 -9.16
N LEU A 123 -4.35 -9.07 -8.51
CA LEU A 123 -4.82 -9.08 -7.12
C LEU A 123 -6.18 -9.78 -6.98
N ILE A 124 -7.09 -9.55 -7.92
CA ILE A 124 -8.41 -10.20 -7.94
C ILE A 124 -8.24 -11.71 -8.14
N GLU A 125 -7.40 -12.11 -9.07
CA GLU A 125 -7.17 -13.52 -9.43
C GLU A 125 -6.55 -14.32 -8.29
N ILE A 126 -5.66 -13.76 -7.49
CA ILE A 126 -5.08 -14.43 -6.32
C ILE A 126 -6.00 -14.40 -5.09
N GLY A 127 -7.18 -13.76 -5.15
CA GLY A 127 -8.19 -13.77 -4.10
C GLY A 127 -8.05 -12.65 -3.06
N LEU A 128 -7.33 -11.56 -3.37
CA LEU A 128 -7.17 -10.38 -2.51
C LEU A 128 -6.49 -10.70 -1.16
N TYR A 129 -6.69 -9.86 -0.14
CA TYR A 129 -6.20 -10.11 1.22
C TYR A 129 -7.11 -11.10 1.97
N ASP A 130 -6.53 -12.01 2.75
CA ASP A 130 -7.33 -12.84 3.67
C ASP A 130 -7.73 -12.01 4.91
N ASN A 131 -9.02 -11.79 5.07
CA ASN A 131 -9.59 -11.00 6.19
C ASN A 131 -9.32 -11.60 7.57
N LYS A 132 -8.90 -12.86 7.65
CA LYS A 132 -8.56 -13.54 8.90
C LYS A 132 -7.14 -13.21 9.39
N LEU A 133 -6.28 -12.74 8.49
CA LEU A 133 -4.86 -12.50 8.76
C LEU A 133 -4.59 -11.02 9.10
N MET A 134 -4.93 -10.60 10.31
CA MET A 134 -4.87 -9.20 10.73
C MET A 134 -3.47 -8.57 10.68
N SER A 135 -2.40 -9.32 10.86
CA SER A 135 -1.03 -8.82 10.94
C SER A 135 -0.06 -9.43 9.94
N SER A 136 -0.40 -10.56 9.33
CA SER A 136 0.40 -11.27 8.34
C SER A 136 -0.22 -11.24 6.94
N GLY A 137 -1.23 -10.39 6.73
CA GLY A 137 -1.93 -10.29 5.46
C GLY A 137 -1.04 -9.91 4.28
N ASP A 138 -0.06 -9.03 4.51
CA ASP A 138 0.91 -8.65 3.46
C ASP A 138 1.82 -9.83 3.07
N GLU A 139 2.32 -10.57 4.07
CA GLU A 139 3.17 -11.74 3.85
C GLU A 139 2.41 -12.83 3.08
N ASP A 140 1.20 -13.15 3.51
CA ASP A 140 0.33 -14.13 2.83
C ASP A 140 0.03 -13.72 1.39
N LEU A 141 -0.36 -12.46 1.17
CA LEU A 141 -0.63 -11.96 -0.18
C LEU A 141 0.59 -12.12 -1.08
N LEU A 142 1.78 -11.74 -0.60
CA LEU A 142 3.03 -11.82 -1.37
C LEU A 142 3.44 -13.27 -1.63
N ILE A 143 3.21 -14.20 -0.70
CA ILE A 143 3.43 -15.63 -0.91
C ILE A 143 2.52 -16.16 -2.01
N ARG A 144 1.21 -15.84 -1.98
CA ARG A 144 0.25 -16.25 -3.01
C ARG A 144 0.56 -15.61 -4.36
N TYR A 145 0.93 -14.32 -4.36
CA TYR A 145 1.30 -13.60 -5.56
C TYR A 145 2.51 -14.23 -6.26
N LYS A 146 3.59 -14.46 -5.52
CA LYS A 146 4.85 -15.03 -6.04
C LYS A 146 4.76 -16.49 -6.52
N LYS A 147 3.68 -17.21 -6.23
CA LYS A 147 3.41 -18.54 -6.82
C LYS A 147 3.03 -18.47 -8.31
N LYS A 148 2.62 -17.30 -8.78
CA LYS A 148 2.04 -17.12 -10.12
C LYS A 148 2.65 -15.98 -10.91
N TYR A 149 3.16 -14.96 -10.21
CA TYR A 149 3.63 -13.70 -10.78
C TYR A 149 4.95 -13.27 -10.17
N ASP A 150 5.73 -12.50 -10.92
CA ASP A 150 6.99 -11.94 -10.48
C ASP A 150 6.85 -10.49 -10.02
N ILE A 151 7.73 -10.08 -9.10
CA ILE A 151 7.83 -8.69 -8.63
C ILE A 151 9.18 -8.14 -9.05
N PHE A 152 9.17 -7.19 -9.97
CA PHE A 152 10.37 -6.51 -10.44
C PHE A 152 10.80 -5.44 -9.43
N ARG A 153 12.08 -5.45 -9.05
CA ARG A 153 12.64 -4.46 -8.12
C ARG A 153 13.10 -3.20 -8.85
N VAL A 154 12.65 -2.05 -8.36
CA VAL A 154 13.15 -0.72 -8.69
C VAL A 154 14.11 -0.28 -7.57
N PRO A 155 15.45 -0.23 -7.78
CA PRO A 155 16.42 0.05 -6.72
C PRO A 155 16.50 1.53 -6.32
N ILE A 156 15.38 2.24 -6.46
CA ILE A 156 15.21 3.66 -6.12
C ILE A 156 14.29 3.75 -4.90
N PRO A 157 14.68 4.43 -3.81
CA PRO A 157 13.85 4.56 -2.60
C PRO A 157 12.76 5.61 -2.79
N LEU A 158 11.65 5.19 -3.40
CA LEU A 158 10.49 6.06 -3.67
C LEU A 158 9.48 6.09 -2.54
N TYR A 159 9.61 5.20 -1.56
CA TYR A 159 8.73 5.10 -0.41
C TYR A 159 9.48 5.44 0.88
N ARG A 160 8.80 6.03 1.88
CA ARG A 160 9.34 6.41 3.19
C ARG A 160 8.46 5.81 4.26
N TYR A 161 8.89 4.66 4.78
CA TYR A 161 8.21 3.90 5.81
C TYR A 161 8.52 4.48 7.20
N ARG A 162 7.50 4.95 7.91
CA ARG A 162 7.67 5.54 9.24
C ARG A 162 7.59 4.46 10.33
N ARG A 163 8.64 4.37 11.14
CA ARG A 163 8.67 3.49 12.30
C ARG A 163 8.40 4.27 13.59
N HIS A 164 7.32 3.91 14.26
CA HIS A 164 6.92 4.48 15.55
C HIS A 164 6.48 3.37 16.52
N LYS A 165 6.30 3.72 17.83
CA LYS A 165 6.01 2.72 18.87
C LYS A 165 4.70 1.95 18.65
N THR A 166 3.74 2.54 17.96
CA THR A 166 2.40 1.97 17.74
C THR A 166 2.23 1.31 16.38
N ASN A 167 3.29 1.12 15.56
CA ASN A 167 3.17 0.34 14.33
C ASN A 167 2.63 -1.07 14.65
N MET A 168 1.73 -1.58 13.83
CA MET A 168 1.15 -2.92 13.96
C MET A 168 2.25 -3.99 13.99
N THR A 169 3.32 -3.83 13.22
CA THR A 169 4.50 -4.72 13.17
C THR A 169 5.28 -4.80 14.48
N ASN A 170 5.05 -3.91 15.45
CA ASN A 170 5.66 -3.98 16.78
C ASN A 170 4.85 -4.85 17.76
N ASN A 171 3.63 -5.23 17.42
CA ASN A 171 2.76 -5.99 18.31
C ASN A 171 3.01 -7.50 18.18
N LYS A 172 3.98 -8.00 18.96
CA LYS A 172 4.37 -9.43 18.99
C LYS A 172 3.20 -10.40 19.27
N LYS A 173 2.10 -9.94 19.88
CA LYS A 173 0.91 -10.78 20.13
C LYS A 173 0.07 -10.97 18.85
N LEU A 174 0.09 -10.02 17.93
CA LEU A 174 -0.59 -10.13 16.66
C LEU A 174 0.20 -10.97 15.63
N LEU A 175 1.54 -11.03 15.78
CA LEU A 175 2.42 -11.79 14.87
C LEU A 175 2.44 -13.31 15.16
N LYS A 176 1.80 -13.77 16.26
CA LYS A 176 1.76 -15.19 16.68
C LYS A 176 0.41 -15.88 16.42
N LYS A 177 -0.52 -15.22 15.74
CA LYS A 177 -1.80 -15.79 15.29
C LYS A 177 -1.84 -15.85 13.77
#